data_4243fd4882830974dded0e03cbd705a4
#
_entry.id   4243fd4882830974dded0e03cbd705a4
#
_cell.length_a   1.000
_cell.length_b   1.000
_cell.length_c   1.000
_cell.angle_alpha   90.00
_cell.angle_beta   90.00
_cell.angle_gamma   90.00
#
_symmetry.space_group_name_H-M   'P 1'
#
loop_
_entity.id
_entity.type
_entity.pdbx_description
1 polymer ?
#
loop_
_entity_poly.entity_id
_entity_poly.type
_entity_poly.pdbx_seq_one_letter_code
_entity_poly.pdbx_strand_id
1 'polypeptide(L)'
;LGLPEAELSDITDVYSHPQALMQCGRYLESHREWEKHSLKNTAMAAKKVKEDGKKHKAAIASSLTADIYGLKVLDECIQNNKMNATRFIIVSGKRVFTSKAEKISICFEGMHESGSLYHMLSHFIYNGINMNHIESRPVQGKNWEYRFFVDFEGNLNDAAVQNALRGLAEETLGLKILGNY
;
A
#
# COMPACT_ATOMS: atom_id res chain seq x y z
N LEU A 1 1.97 -22.85 -3.14
CA LEU A 1 3.02 -23.26 -4.05
C LEU A 1 3.78 -24.44 -3.45
N GLY A 2 4.02 -25.49 -4.21
CA GLY A 2 4.79 -26.67 -3.83
C GLY A 2 5.76 -27.09 -4.92
N LEU A 3 6.50 -28.19 -4.70
CA LEU A 3 7.32 -28.80 -5.75
C LEU A 3 6.44 -29.27 -6.92
N PRO A 4 6.99 -29.40 -8.16
CA PRO A 4 6.23 -29.83 -9.32
C PRO A 4 5.52 -31.19 -9.14
N GLU A 5 6.14 -32.10 -8.40
CA GLU A 5 5.61 -33.43 -8.10
C GLU A 5 4.76 -33.50 -6.83
N ALA A 6 4.57 -32.40 -6.10
CA ALA A 6 3.75 -32.34 -4.89
C ALA A 6 2.26 -32.23 -5.22
N GLU A 7 1.43 -32.86 -4.41
CA GLU A 7 -0.02 -32.67 -4.39
C GLU A 7 -0.44 -32.03 -3.06
N LEU A 8 -1.64 -31.44 -3.03
CA LEU A 8 -2.14 -30.73 -1.83
C LEU A 8 -2.22 -31.68 -0.62
N SER A 9 -2.54 -32.94 -0.86
CA SER A 9 -2.59 -33.99 0.17
C SER A 9 -1.25 -34.37 0.79
N ASP A 10 -0.14 -34.02 0.12
CA ASP A 10 1.21 -34.31 0.67
C ASP A 10 1.62 -33.26 1.71
N ILE A 11 0.93 -32.12 1.78
CA ILE A 11 1.39 -30.94 2.53
C ILE A 11 1.14 -31.12 4.03
N THR A 12 2.20 -30.91 4.81
CA THR A 12 2.18 -30.85 6.28
C THR A 12 2.74 -29.53 6.80
N ASP A 13 3.56 -28.83 6.03
CA ASP A 13 4.28 -27.62 6.44
C ASP A 13 4.03 -26.48 5.46
N VAL A 14 3.61 -25.32 5.98
CA VAL A 14 3.34 -24.12 5.19
C VAL A 14 4.15 -22.94 5.64
N TYR A 15 4.89 -22.35 4.71
CA TYR A 15 5.81 -21.23 4.92
C TYR A 15 5.25 -19.95 4.31
N SER A 16 5.27 -18.82 5.05
CA SER A 16 5.04 -17.49 4.49
C SER A 16 5.41 -16.36 5.44
N HIS A 17 5.17 -15.11 5.01
CA HIS A 17 5.21 -13.96 5.89
C HIS A 17 4.02 -14.00 6.88
N PRO A 18 4.19 -13.57 8.14
CA PRO A 18 3.09 -13.60 9.14
C PRO A 18 1.79 -12.97 8.66
N GLN A 19 1.87 -11.83 7.96
CA GLN A 19 0.70 -11.16 7.43
C GLN A 19 -0.01 -11.98 6.34
N ALA A 20 0.73 -12.68 5.48
CA ALA A 20 0.14 -13.54 4.45
C ALA A 20 -0.53 -14.77 5.08
N LEU A 21 0.07 -15.37 6.13
CA LEU A 21 -0.56 -16.45 6.89
C LEU A 21 -1.88 -15.97 7.52
N MET A 22 -1.90 -14.78 8.11
CA MET A 22 -3.12 -14.20 8.69
C MET A 22 -4.19 -13.90 7.61
N GLN A 23 -3.77 -13.40 6.44
CA GLN A 23 -4.67 -13.13 5.32
C GLN A 23 -5.29 -14.40 4.71
N CYS A 24 -4.70 -15.57 4.93
CA CYS A 24 -5.19 -16.87 4.50
C CYS A 24 -5.74 -17.71 5.68
N GLY A 25 -6.07 -17.09 6.79
CA GLY A 25 -6.45 -17.78 8.03
C GLY A 25 -7.60 -18.75 7.86
N ARG A 26 -8.69 -18.38 7.15
CA ARG A 26 -9.84 -19.27 6.92
C ARG A 26 -9.46 -20.54 6.15
N TYR A 27 -8.63 -20.38 5.13
CA TYR A 27 -8.11 -21.52 4.35
C TYR A 27 -7.23 -22.43 5.23
N LEU A 28 -6.36 -21.83 6.03
CA LEU A 28 -5.49 -22.56 6.94
C LEU A 28 -6.24 -23.20 8.12
N GLU A 29 -7.42 -22.69 8.47
CA GLU A 29 -8.30 -23.33 9.45
C GLU A 29 -8.97 -24.62 8.92
N SER A 30 -9.14 -24.77 7.60
CA SER A 30 -9.59 -26.02 6.99
C SER A 30 -8.50 -27.07 6.87
N HIS A 31 -7.25 -26.68 7.10
CA HIS A 31 -6.04 -27.53 7.09
C HIS A 31 -5.31 -27.43 8.42
N ARG A 32 -5.97 -27.75 9.51
CA ARG A 32 -5.44 -27.60 10.89
C ARG A 32 -4.24 -28.50 11.17
N GLU A 33 -4.09 -29.55 10.40
CA GLU A 33 -2.97 -30.48 10.46
C GLU A 33 -1.66 -29.90 9.92
N TRP A 34 -1.71 -28.77 9.20
CA TRP A 34 -0.50 -28.14 8.68
C TRP A 34 0.21 -27.28 9.71
N GLU A 35 1.52 -27.47 9.82
CA GLU A 35 2.38 -26.63 10.62
C GLU A 35 2.71 -25.32 9.88
N LYS A 36 2.55 -24.17 10.57
CA LYS A 36 2.70 -22.83 10.00
C LYS A 36 4.03 -22.23 10.40
N HIS A 37 4.88 -21.91 9.43
CA HIS A 37 6.22 -21.36 9.63
C HIS A 37 6.31 -19.94 9.09
N SER A 38 6.73 -19.00 9.95
CA SER A 38 6.88 -17.60 9.58
C SER A 38 8.27 -17.30 9.03
N LEU A 39 8.32 -16.58 7.89
CA LEU A 39 9.54 -16.09 7.27
C LEU A 39 9.46 -14.58 6.98
N LYS A 40 10.60 -13.95 6.68
CA LYS A 40 10.69 -12.50 6.47
C LYS A 40 9.85 -11.97 5.31
N ASN A 41 9.64 -12.78 4.27
CA ASN A 41 8.78 -12.44 3.14
C ASN A 41 8.31 -13.70 2.39
N THR A 42 7.31 -13.55 1.53
CA THR A 42 6.69 -14.64 0.79
C THR A 42 7.61 -15.25 -0.27
N ALA A 43 8.48 -14.45 -0.90
CA ALA A 43 9.44 -14.96 -1.88
C ALA A 43 10.52 -15.85 -1.23
N MET A 44 10.99 -15.50 -0.03
CA MET A 44 11.89 -16.36 0.75
C MET A 44 11.23 -17.68 1.14
N ALA A 45 9.90 -17.68 1.37
CA ALA A 45 9.17 -18.90 1.66
C ALA A 45 9.18 -19.86 0.45
N ALA A 46 8.89 -19.34 -0.74
CA ALA A 46 8.95 -20.12 -1.96
C ALA A 46 10.37 -20.62 -2.28
N LYS A 47 11.38 -19.73 -2.11
CA LYS A 47 12.80 -20.11 -2.26
C LYS A 47 13.17 -21.26 -1.34
N LYS A 48 12.78 -21.19 -0.06
CA LYS A 48 13.02 -22.25 0.93
C LYS A 48 12.40 -23.57 0.53
N VAL A 49 11.13 -23.59 0.07
CA VAL A 49 10.46 -24.81 -0.39
C VAL A 49 11.23 -25.43 -1.55
N LYS A 50 11.70 -24.62 -2.50
CA LYS A 50 12.51 -25.07 -3.63
C LYS A 50 13.85 -25.67 -3.18
N GLU A 51 14.58 -25.00 -2.28
CA GLU A 51 15.90 -25.43 -1.79
C GLU A 51 15.82 -26.67 -0.91
N ASP A 52 14.78 -26.77 -0.07
CA ASP A 52 14.55 -27.92 0.80
C ASP A 52 14.22 -29.21 0.00
N GLY A 53 13.61 -29.06 -1.19
CA GLY A 53 13.31 -30.18 -2.10
C GLY A 53 12.40 -31.26 -1.49
N LYS A 54 11.47 -30.86 -0.58
CA LYS A 54 10.62 -31.81 0.15
C LYS A 54 9.15 -31.63 -0.27
N LYS A 55 8.49 -32.70 -0.71
CA LYS A 55 7.10 -32.70 -1.19
C LYS A 55 6.07 -32.20 -0.18
N HIS A 56 6.30 -32.44 1.10
CA HIS A 56 5.37 -32.07 2.17
C HIS A 56 5.41 -30.59 2.55
N LYS A 57 6.28 -29.80 1.89
CA LYS A 57 6.44 -28.37 2.17
C LYS A 57 5.79 -27.53 1.08
N ALA A 58 5.02 -26.53 1.52
CA ALA A 58 4.41 -25.53 0.65
C ALA A 58 4.71 -24.10 1.10
N ALA A 59 4.58 -23.15 0.18
CA ALA A 59 4.68 -21.73 0.46
C ALA A 59 3.40 -21.01 0.02
N ILE A 60 2.96 -20.03 0.82
CA ILE A 60 1.97 -19.05 0.38
C ILE A 60 2.71 -17.85 -0.19
N ALA A 61 2.58 -17.66 -1.50
CA ALA A 61 3.19 -16.58 -2.26
C ALA A 61 2.37 -16.29 -3.53
N SER A 62 2.77 -15.29 -4.33
CA SER A 62 2.10 -15.00 -5.61
C SER A 62 2.38 -16.07 -6.66
N SER A 63 1.48 -16.20 -7.65
CA SER A 63 1.67 -17.09 -8.80
C SER A 63 2.96 -16.77 -9.57
N LEU A 64 3.30 -15.49 -9.74
CA LEU A 64 4.58 -15.06 -10.33
C LEU A 64 5.80 -15.70 -9.65
N THR A 65 5.72 -15.90 -8.33
CA THR A 65 6.80 -16.55 -7.57
C THR A 65 6.94 -18.02 -7.93
N ALA A 66 5.84 -18.70 -8.33
CA ALA A 66 5.91 -20.07 -8.82
C ALA A 66 6.73 -20.16 -10.11
N ASP A 67 6.49 -19.26 -11.05
CA ASP A 67 7.25 -19.21 -12.32
C ASP A 67 8.75 -18.95 -12.08
N ILE A 68 9.07 -18.03 -11.19
CA ILE A 68 10.46 -17.65 -10.88
C ILE A 68 11.25 -18.84 -10.28
N TYR A 69 10.64 -19.59 -9.37
CA TYR A 69 11.32 -20.68 -8.65
C TYR A 69 11.03 -22.07 -9.24
N GLY A 70 10.22 -22.18 -10.31
CA GLY A 70 9.83 -23.45 -10.91
C GLY A 70 9.03 -24.33 -9.94
N LEU A 71 8.09 -23.70 -9.22
CA LEU A 71 7.15 -24.37 -8.33
C LEU A 71 5.79 -24.54 -9.00
N LYS A 72 5.02 -25.52 -8.53
CA LYS A 72 3.63 -25.76 -8.95
C LYS A 72 2.67 -24.98 -8.07
N VAL A 73 1.66 -24.36 -8.65
CA VAL A 73 0.52 -23.82 -7.91
C VAL A 73 -0.36 -25.01 -7.49
N LEU A 74 -0.50 -25.21 -6.18
CA LEU A 74 -1.31 -26.30 -5.61
C LEU A 74 -2.76 -25.88 -5.40
N ASP A 75 -2.97 -24.59 -5.03
CA ASP A 75 -4.28 -23.99 -4.87
C ASP A 75 -4.21 -22.48 -5.09
N GLU A 76 -5.32 -21.85 -5.48
CA GLU A 76 -5.41 -20.44 -5.86
C GLU A 76 -6.48 -19.69 -5.06
N CYS A 77 -6.33 -18.38 -4.99
CA CYS A 77 -7.32 -17.49 -4.39
C CYS A 77 -7.66 -17.84 -2.94
N ILE A 78 -6.70 -18.32 -2.17
CA ILE A 78 -6.85 -18.78 -0.78
C ILE A 78 -6.96 -17.65 0.26
N GLN A 79 -6.78 -16.38 -0.14
CA GLN A 79 -6.89 -15.24 0.77
C GLN A 79 -8.33 -14.99 1.22
N ASN A 80 -8.48 -14.57 2.48
CA ASN A 80 -9.79 -14.28 3.09
C ASN A 80 -10.55 -13.14 2.39
N ASN A 81 -9.81 -12.14 1.88
CA ASN A 81 -10.38 -10.99 1.20
C ASN A 81 -9.84 -10.89 -0.23
N LYS A 82 -10.71 -11.14 -1.22
CA LYS A 82 -10.37 -11.06 -2.66
C LYS A 82 -10.06 -9.64 -3.13
N MET A 83 -10.48 -8.61 -2.38
CA MET A 83 -10.23 -7.20 -2.68
C MET A 83 -8.90 -6.70 -2.10
N ASN A 84 -8.10 -7.58 -1.50
CA ASN A 84 -6.81 -7.19 -0.93
C ASN A 84 -5.83 -6.81 -2.06
N ALA A 85 -5.37 -5.56 -2.03
CA ALA A 85 -4.43 -5.00 -2.99
C ALA A 85 -3.27 -4.31 -2.29
N THR A 86 -2.08 -4.45 -2.83
CA THR A 86 -0.90 -3.71 -2.38
C THR A 86 -0.60 -2.57 -3.36
N ARG A 87 -0.63 -1.34 -2.85
CA ARG A 87 -0.30 -0.15 -3.62
C ARG A 87 1.19 0.16 -3.46
N PHE A 88 1.91 0.21 -4.57
CA PHE A 88 3.31 0.62 -4.60
C PHE A 88 3.41 2.07 -5.05
N ILE A 89 4.30 2.84 -4.43
CA ILE A 89 4.61 4.22 -4.77
C ILE A 89 6.04 4.26 -5.30
N ILE A 90 6.22 4.84 -6.49
CA ILE A 90 7.55 5.11 -7.05
C ILE A 90 8.02 6.47 -6.52
N VAL A 91 9.14 6.48 -5.82
CA VAL A 91 9.74 7.71 -5.26
C VAL A 91 10.92 8.12 -6.13
N SER A 92 10.97 9.41 -6.52
CA SER A 92 12.05 9.99 -7.32
C SER A 92 12.52 11.31 -6.71
N GLY A 93 13.81 11.59 -6.80
CA GLY A 93 14.37 12.91 -6.47
C GLY A 93 14.09 13.98 -7.52
N LYS A 94 13.55 13.61 -8.70
CA LYS A 94 13.21 14.53 -9.78
C LYS A 94 11.72 14.88 -9.70
N ARG A 95 11.40 16.16 -9.78
CA ARG A 95 10.01 16.66 -9.85
C ARG A 95 9.51 16.55 -11.28
N VAL A 96 9.01 15.38 -11.66
CA VAL A 96 8.48 15.09 -12.99
C VAL A 96 7.04 14.63 -12.84
N PHE A 97 6.14 15.18 -13.64
CA PHE A 97 4.79 14.70 -13.81
C PHE A 97 4.38 14.72 -15.29
N THR A 98 3.37 13.95 -15.62
CA THR A 98 2.86 13.87 -16.99
C THR A 98 1.56 14.68 -17.13
N SER A 99 1.23 15.08 -18.36
CA SER A 99 -0.04 15.72 -18.67
C SER A 99 -1.26 14.80 -18.43
N LYS A 100 -1.02 13.49 -18.25
CA LYS A 100 -2.04 12.48 -17.96
C LYS A 100 -2.14 12.14 -16.47
N ALA A 101 -1.38 12.81 -15.61
CA ALA A 101 -1.47 12.62 -14.17
C ALA A 101 -2.83 13.10 -13.66
N GLU A 102 -3.50 12.29 -12.86
CA GLU A 102 -4.87 12.53 -12.40
C GLU A 102 -4.97 12.70 -10.89
N LYS A 103 -3.87 12.51 -10.16
CA LYS A 103 -3.83 12.62 -8.70
C LYS A 103 -2.66 13.44 -8.24
N ILE A 104 -2.91 14.25 -7.21
CA ILE A 104 -1.90 15.08 -6.58
C ILE A 104 -1.84 14.74 -5.10
N SER A 105 -0.62 14.56 -4.60
CA SER A 105 -0.34 14.46 -3.17
C SER A 105 0.43 15.68 -2.71
N ILE A 106 -0.05 16.29 -1.62
CA ILE A 106 0.59 17.45 -0.99
C ILE A 106 0.77 17.23 0.51
N CYS A 107 1.63 18.02 1.13
CA CYS A 107 1.62 18.19 2.57
C CYS A 107 1.82 19.65 2.96
N PHE A 108 1.24 20.04 4.08
CA PHE A 108 1.34 21.39 4.65
C PHE A 108 1.17 21.37 6.18
N GLU A 109 1.60 22.41 6.85
CA GLU A 109 1.36 22.61 8.29
C GLU A 109 0.26 23.67 8.47
N GLY A 110 -0.75 23.32 9.26
CA GLY A 110 -1.83 24.25 9.60
C GLY A 110 -1.54 25.01 10.89
N MET A 111 -2.03 26.22 10.97
CA MET A 111 -2.02 26.98 12.23
C MET A 111 -2.98 26.36 13.24
N HIS A 112 -2.60 26.40 14.53
CA HIS A 112 -3.45 25.87 15.60
C HIS A 112 -4.48 26.93 16.04
N GLU A 113 -5.50 27.16 15.20
CA GLU A 113 -6.56 28.12 15.42
C GLU A 113 -7.93 27.51 15.15
N SER A 114 -8.96 28.06 15.82
CA SER A 114 -10.34 27.60 15.59
C SER A 114 -10.76 27.83 14.13
N GLY A 115 -11.22 26.76 13.46
CA GLY A 115 -11.66 26.81 12.07
C GLY A 115 -10.54 26.72 11.03
N SER A 116 -9.26 26.69 11.40
CA SER A 116 -8.14 26.67 10.45
C SER A 116 -8.25 25.54 9.43
N LEU A 117 -8.59 24.30 9.86
CA LEU A 117 -8.79 23.18 8.95
C LEU A 117 -9.92 23.44 7.95
N TYR A 118 -11.03 24.02 8.38
CA TYR A 118 -12.14 24.37 7.49
C TYR A 118 -11.70 25.37 6.42
N HIS A 119 -10.97 26.42 6.80
CA HIS A 119 -10.46 27.41 5.84
C HIS A 119 -9.53 26.77 4.82
N MET A 120 -8.57 25.97 5.27
CA MET A 120 -7.67 25.24 4.37
C MET A 120 -8.42 24.30 3.41
N LEU A 121 -9.43 23.57 3.88
CA LEU A 121 -10.20 22.64 3.05
C LEU A 121 -11.16 23.39 2.11
N SER A 122 -11.58 24.61 2.43
CA SER A 122 -12.47 25.42 1.60
C SER A 122 -11.87 25.71 0.22
N HIS A 123 -10.55 25.80 0.10
CA HIS A 123 -9.87 25.99 -1.18
C HIS A 123 -10.12 24.84 -2.17
N PHE A 124 -10.24 23.60 -1.69
CA PHE A 124 -10.63 22.46 -2.52
C PHE A 124 -12.11 22.52 -2.90
N ILE A 125 -12.97 22.83 -1.93
CA ILE A 125 -14.43 22.87 -2.11
C ILE A 125 -14.81 23.93 -3.15
N TYR A 126 -14.31 25.16 -3.01
CA TYR A 126 -14.66 26.28 -3.92
C TYR A 126 -14.07 26.13 -5.31
N ASN A 127 -13.05 25.27 -5.48
CA ASN A 127 -12.49 24.95 -6.79
C ASN A 127 -13.00 23.61 -7.36
N GLY A 128 -13.98 22.97 -6.71
CA GLY A 128 -14.61 21.72 -7.19
C GLY A 128 -13.66 20.53 -7.21
N ILE A 129 -12.64 20.52 -6.34
CA ILE A 129 -11.62 19.46 -6.29
C ILE A 129 -12.05 18.36 -5.31
N ASN A 130 -12.05 17.13 -5.78
CA ASN A 130 -12.37 15.95 -4.97
C ASN A 130 -11.14 15.45 -4.22
N MET A 131 -11.23 15.42 -2.89
CA MET A 131 -10.18 14.85 -2.02
C MET A 131 -10.43 13.36 -1.81
N ASN A 132 -9.39 12.54 -2.02
CA ASN A 132 -9.44 11.10 -1.83
C ASN A 132 -8.93 10.65 -0.46
N HIS A 133 -8.02 11.44 0.14
CA HIS A 133 -7.39 11.10 1.41
C HIS A 133 -6.96 12.36 2.16
N ILE A 134 -7.12 12.34 3.48
CA ILE A 134 -6.54 13.31 4.39
C ILE A 134 -6.04 12.60 5.64
N GLU A 135 -4.80 12.88 6.03
CA GLU A 135 -4.18 12.36 7.24
C GLU A 135 -3.41 13.46 7.95
N SER A 136 -3.48 13.50 9.28
CA SER A 136 -2.70 14.42 10.09
C SER A 136 -1.63 13.69 10.89
N ARG A 137 -0.46 14.30 11.02
CA ARG A 137 0.66 13.83 11.85
C ARG A 137 1.16 14.96 12.72
N PRO A 138 1.44 14.74 14.02
CA PRO A 138 2.07 15.73 14.87
C PRO A 138 3.42 16.19 14.29
N VAL A 139 3.70 17.48 14.36
CA VAL A 139 5.00 18.03 13.96
C VAL A 139 6.00 17.77 15.09
N GLN A 140 7.09 17.11 14.77
CA GLN A 140 8.11 16.77 15.76
C GLN A 140 8.73 18.05 16.34
N GLY A 141 8.78 18.14 17.66
CA GLY A 141 9.34 19.29 18.38
C GLY A 141 8.40 20.48 18.53
N LYS A 142 7.15 20.37 18.08
CA LYS A 142 6.13 21.41 18.23
C LYS A 142 4.88 20.84 18.89
N ASN A 143 4.42 21.48 19.96
CA ASN A 143 3.21 21.06 20.66
C ASN A 143 1.97 21.58 19.93
N TRP A 144 1.01 20.65 19.68
CA TRP A 144 -0.31 20.96 19.10
C TRP A 144 -0.28 21.46 17.64
N GLU A 145 0.86 21.39 16.95
CA GLU A 145 0.94 21.63 15.52
C GLU A 145 0.89 20.33 14.74
N TYR A 146 0.17 20.34 13.61
CA TYR A 146 -0.06 19.16 12.78
C TYR A 146 0.36 19.44 11.35
N ARG A 147 1.01 18.44 10.74
CA ARG A 147 1.22 18.37 9.29
C ARG A 147 0.10 17.53 8.69
N PHE A 148 -0.57 18.10 7.72
CA PHE A 148 -1.60 17.42 6.94
C PHE A 148 -1.01 16.86 5.66
N PHE A 149 -1.39 15.64 5.32
CA PHE A 149 -1.13 14.99 4.05
C PHE A 149 -2.46 14.85 3.34
N VAL A 150 -2.56 15.36 2.12
CA VAL A 150 -3.81 15.38 1.35
C VAL A 150 -3.54 14.83 -0.04
N ASP A 151 -4.36 13.84 -0.45
CA ASP A 151 -4.42 13.36 -1.82
C ASP A 151 -5.74 13.80 -2.45
N PHE A 152 -5.68 14.34 -3.66
CA PHE A 152 -6.85 14.81 -4.39
C PHE A 152 -6.71 14.57 -5.90
N GLU A 153 -7.85 14.63 -6.59
CA GLU A 153 -7.93 14.46 -8.03
C GLU A 153 -7.56 15.76 -8.74
N GLY A 154 -6.77 15.65 -9.82
CA GLY A 154 -6.40 16.76 -10.67
C GLY A 154 -4.99 16.67 -11.26
N ASN A 155 -4.69 17.66 -12.09
CA ASN A 155 -3.38 17.86 -12.68
C ASN A 155 -2.84 19.25 -12.31
N LEU A 156 -1.54 19.36 -12.12
CA LEU A 156 -0.89 20.65 -11.78
C LEU A 156 -1.04 21.71 -12.90
N ASN A 157 -1.43 21.30 -14.11
CA ASN A 157 -1.76 22.21 -15.20
C ASN A 157 -3.20 22.76 -15.14
N ASP A 158 -4.07 22.19 -14.30
CA ASP A 158 -5.47 22.60 -14.19
C ASP A 158 -5.59 23.93 -13.45
N ALA A 159 -6.32 24.88 -14.02
CA ALA A 159 -6.52 26.21 -13.45
C ALA A 159 -7.15 26.14 -12.04
N ALA A 160 -8.12 25.24 -11.83
CA ALA A 160 -8.77 25.03 -10.53
C ALA A 160 -7.76 24.55 -9.47
N VAL A 161 -6.87 23.61 -9.83
CA VAL A 161 -5.81 23.10 -8.97
C VAL A 161 -4.82 24.21 -8.62
N GLN A 162 -4.36 24.98 -9.61
CA GLN A 162 -3.42 26.08 -9.37
C GLN A 162 -4.02 27.15 -8.47
N ASN A 163 -5.30 27.46 -8.64
CA ASN A 163 -6.00 28.43 -7.82
C ASN A 163 -6.14 27.95 -6.37
N ALA A 164 -6.56 26.69 -6.16
CA ALA A 164 -6.65 26.09 -4.84
C ALA A 164 -5.30 26.04 -4.12
N LEU A 165 -4.23 25.61 -4.80
CA LEU A 165 -2.88 25.53 -4.22
C LEU A 165 -2.33 26.91 -3.87
N ARG A 166 -2.64 27.94 -4.65
CA ARG A 166 -2.24 29.33 -4.34
C ARG A 166 -2.91 29.81 -3.05
N GLY A 167 -4.24 29.70 -2.94
CA GLY A 167 -4.93 30.09 -1.73
C GLY A 167 -4.47 29.29 -0.50
N LEU A 168 -4.28 27.99 -0.66
CA LEU A 168 -3.78 27.14 0.41
C LEU A 168 -2.36 27.56 0.86
N ALA A 169 -1.50 27.98 -0.06
CA ALA A 169 -0.15 28.45 0.24
C ALA A 169 -0.12 29.76 1.06
N GLU A 170 -1.13 30.61 0.90
CA GLU A 170 -1.28 31.86 1.66
C GLU A 170 -1.71 31.62 3.12
N GLU A 171 -2.45 30.53 3.37
CA GLU A 171 -3.01 30.21 4.69
C GLU A 171 -2.25 29.13 5.46
N THR A 172 -1.22 28.52 4.85
CA THR A 172 -0.51 27.39 5.45
C THR A 172 0.99 27.61 5.49
N LEU A 173 1.64 26.83 6.35
CA LEU A 173 3.10 26.82 6.41
C LEU A 173 3.65 25.59 5.68
N GLY A 174 4.74 25.80 4.94
CA GLY A 174 5.52 24.69 4.38
C GLY A 174 4.78 23.82 3.37
N LEU A 175 3.84 24.39 2.59
CA LEU A 175 3.16 23.67 1.52
C LEU A 175 4.17 23.02 0.56
N LYS A 176 4.07 21.72 0.38
CA LYS A 176 4.89 20.94 -0.54
C LYS A 176 4.02 20.06 -1.42
N ILE A 177 4.26 20.11 -2.71
CA ILE A 177 3.72 19.13 -3.67
C ILE A 177 4.65 17.92 -3.60
N LEU A 178 4.11 16.78 -3.18
CA LEU A 178 4.82 15.52 -3.06
C LEU A 178 4.88 14.77 -4.37
N GLY A 179 3.83 14.90 -5.19
CA GLY A 179 3.75 14.29 -6.50
C GLY A 179 2.47 14.64 -7.24
N ASN A 180 2.51 14.50 -8.57
CA ASN A 180 1.35 14.46 -9.47
C ASN A 180 1.52 13.22 -10.35
N TYR A 181 0.63 12.24 -10.24
CA TYR A 181 0.74 10.89 -10.81
C TYR A 181 -0.58 10.32 -11.28
#